data_11ff547249b0f803bcdb578a895c4cc6
#
_entry.id   11ff547249b0f803bcdb578a895c4cc6
#
_cell.length_a   1.000
_cell.length_b   1.000
_cell.length_c   1.000
_cell.angle_alpha   90.00
_cell.angle_beta   90.00
_cell.angle_gamma   90.00
#
_symmetry.space_group_name_H-M   'P 1'
#
loop_
_entity.id
_entity.type
_entity.pdbx_description
1 polymer ?
#
loop_
_entity_poly.entity_id
_entity_poly.type
_entity_poly.pdbx_seq_one_letter_code
_entity_poly.pdbx_strand_id
1 'polypeptide(L)'
;MTLKKVLYTWLTALTLMLGYLFFKLERLETSIEKTGFITTNQDVPSIQMYNCLEKYSEEYEIPKYIFYNIAYLETTYQGPFDWKYNHERISNAGAVGPMKLMPIIAKDIYDKNISQNKMRKDIELNVKTSAKFLAKLYKRYGDWGKVCAYYNTGKPILNDYARYAVNNKNYKSKWVEVEL
;
A
#
# COMPACT_ATOMS: atom_id res chain seq x y z
N MET A 1 3.85 29.30 51.03
CA MET A 1 4.75 28.71 50.02
C MET A 1 5.66 29.81 49.49
N THR A 2 6.97 29.70 49.64
CA THR A 2 7.88 30.79 49.28
C THR A 2 7.98 30.96 47.77
N LEU A 3 8.08 32.21 47.29
CA LEU A 3 8.16 32.58 45.88
C LEU A 3 9.22 31.76 45.13
N LYS A 4 10.33 31.43 45.81
CA LYS A 4 11.39 30.55 45.29
C LYS A 4 10.91 29.15 44.93
N LYS A 5 10.07 28.53 45.76
CA LYS A 5 9.53 27.16 45.47
C LYS A 5 8.62 27.17 44.24
N VAL A 6 7.80 28.21 44.11
CA VAL A 6 6.93 28.35 42.90
C VAL A 6 7.77 28.52 41.65
N LEU A 7 8.81 29.33 41.69
CA LEU A 7 9.70 29.56 40.57
C LEU A 7 10.43 28.26 40.12
N TYR A 8 10.92 27.46 41.09
CA TYR A 8 11.56 26.16 40.78
C TYR A 8 10.58 25.17 40.17
N THR A 9 9.34 25.07 40.62
CA THR A 9 8.35 24.17 40.01
C THR A 9 7.99 24.58 38.58
N TRP A 10 7.89 25.90 38.30
CA TRP A 10 7.66 26.37 36.94
C TRP A 10 8.85 26.11 36.03
N LEU A 11 10.07 26.29 36.51
CA LEU A 11 11.29 26.02 35.72
C LEU A 11 11.43 24.55 35.39
N THR A 12 11.16 23.64 36.34
CA THR A 12 11.18 22.19 36.07
C THR A 12 10.08 21.74 35.10
N ALA A 13 8.88 22.31 35.21
CA ALA A 13 7.79 22.03 34.27
C ALA A 13 8.14 22.51 32.86
N LEU A 14 8.77 23.68 32.73
CA LEU A 14 9.20 24.23 31.43
C LEU A 14 10.29 23.38 30.77
N THR A 15 11.29 22.92 31.56
CA THR A 15 12.34 22.01 31.01
C THR A 15 11.81 20.67 30.56
N LEU A 16 10.84 20.10 31.30
CA LEU A 16 10.18 18.86 30.87
C LEU A 16 9.35 19.05 29.60
N MET A 17 8.65 20.17 29.47
CA MET A 17 7.88 20.51 28.30
C MET A 17 8.77 20.71 27.06
N LEU A 18 9.90 21.40 27.22
CA LEU A 18 10.91 21.61 26.16
C LEU A 18 11.53 20.27 25.72
N GLY A 19 11.86 19.37 26.66
CA GLY A 19 12.37 18.04 26.35
C GLY A 19 11.35 17.19 25.57
N TYR A 20 10.08 17.26 25.94
CA TYR A 20 8.99 16.57 25.21
C TYR A 20 8.80 17.14 23.79
N LEU A 21 8.84 18.46 23.63
CA LEU A 21 8.76 19.11 22.32
C LEU A 21 9.96 18.75 21.43
N PHE A 22 11.16 18.72 21.99
CA PHE A 22 12.37 18.30 21.25
C PHE A 22 12.26 16.85 20.78
N PHE A 23 11.85 15.92 21.65
CA PHE A 23 11.62 14.52 21.29
C PHE A 23 10.54 14.36 20.20
N LYS A 24 9.49 15.18 20.26
CA LYS A 24 8.45 15.19 19.23
C LYS A 24 8.95 15.73 17.88
N LEU A 25 9.82 16.74 17.92
CA LEU A 25 10.48 17.30 16.72
C LEU A 25 11.40 16.27 16.06
N GLU A 26 12.26 15.59 16.81
CA GLU A 26 13.12 14.52 16.26
C GLU A 26 12.29 13.38 15.63
N ARG A 27 11.20 13.00 16.27
CA ARG A 27 10.26 12.01 15.67
C ARG A 27 9.61 12.50 14.38
N LEU A 28 9.28 13.78 14.29
CA LEU A 28 8.74 14.39 13.07
C LEU A 28 9.80 14.49 11.98
N GLU A 29 11.03 14.87 12.31
CA GLU A 29 12.16 14.94 11.36
C GLU A 29 12.47 13.55 10.78
N THR A 30 12.58 12.51 11.61
CA THR A 30 12.79 11.14 11.13
C THR A 30 11.60 10.60 10.31
N SER A 31 10.38 11.04 10.59
CA SER A 31 9.21 10.73 9.80
C SER A 31 9.21 11.45 8.44
N ILE A 32 9.63 12.72 8.43
CA ILE A 32 9.76 13.54 7.22
C ILE A 32 10.90 13.04 6.33
N GLU A 33 12.06 12.67 6.90
CA GLU A 33 13.15 12.08 6.15
C GLU A 33 12.77 10.77 5.47
N LYS A 34 12.09 9.87 6.18
CA LYS A 34 11.51 8.64 5.57
C LYS A 34 10.52 8.96 4.46
N THR A 35 9.66 9.95 4.65
CA THR A 35 8.68 10.39 3.64
C THR A 35 9.38 11.12 2.50
N GLY A 36 10.40 11.94 2.78
CA GLY A 36 11.18 12.66 1.78
C GLY A 36 11.98 11.74 0.86
N PHE A 37 12.58 10.65 1.38
CA PHE A 37 13.27 9.66 0.56
C PHE A 37 12.32 8.96 -0.44
N ILE A 38 11.10 8.68 -0.01
CA ILE A 38 10.09 8.04 -0.86
C ILE A 38 9.52 9.04 -1.91
N THR A 39 9.47 10.34 -1.59
CA THR A 39 8.95 11.36 -2.50
C THR A 39 9.93 11.82 -3.58
N THR A 40 11.24 11.77 -3.33
CA THR A 40 12.28 12.20 -4.31
C THR A 40 12.48 11.22 -5.46
N ASN A 41 11.99 9.97 -5.33
CA ASN A 41 12.10 8.91 -6.34
C ASN A 41 10.74 8.47 -6.90
N GLN A 42 9.78 9.40 -7.03
CA GLN A 42 8.42 9.09 -7.50
C GLN A 42 8.38 8.45 -8.90
N ASP A 43 9.40 8.64 -9.71
CA ASP A 43 9.48 8.08 -11.08
C ASP A 43 9.89 6.60 -11.09
N VAL A 44 10.38 6.05 -9.98
CA VAL A 44 10.76 4.64 -9.89
C VAL A 44 9.51 3.77 -9.69
N PRO A 45 9.19 2.85 -10.61
CA PRO A 45 7.96 2.06 -10.55
C PRO A 45 7.75 1.30 -9.23
N SER A 46 8.83 0.80 -8.61
CA SER A 46 8.75 0.08 -7.34
C SER A 46 8.30 0.98 -6.18
N ILE A 47 8.76 2.24 -6.17
CA ILE A 47 8.39 3.24 -5.17
C ILE A 47 6.97 3.75 -5.42
N GLN A 48 6.60 4.00 -6.67
CA GLN A 48 5.21 4.34 -7.03
C GLN A 48 4.25 3.25 -6.56
N MET A 49 4.58 1.98 -6.80
CA MET A 49 3.79 0.84 -6.37
C MET A 49 3.66 0.79 -4.85
N TYR A 50 4.76 0.99 -4.11
CA TYR A 50 4.77 1.07 -2.65
C TYR A 50 3.81 2.14 -2.14
N ASN A 51 3.97 3.38 -2.62
CA ASN A 51 3.16 4.51 -2.18
C ASN A 51 1.66 4.28 -2.48
N CYS A 52 1.35 3.70 -3.63
CA CYS A 52 -0.03 3.36 -3.99
C CYS A 52 -0.62 2.27 -3.10
N LEU A 53 0.14 1.20 -2.80
CA LEU A 53 -0.32 0.12 -1.92
C LEU A 53 -0.56 0.63 -0.49
N GLU A 54 0.35 1.45 0.07
CA GLU A 54 0.16 2.06 1.39
C GLU A 54 -1.09 2.97 1.41
N LYS A 55 -1.18 3.92 0.47
CA LYS A 55 -2.28 4.88 0.36
C LYS A 55 -3.64 4.19 0.21
N TYR A 56 -3.75 3.28 -0.75
CA TYR A 56 -5.05 2.69 -1.10
C TYR A 56 -5.45 1.53 -0.19
N SER A 57 -4.52 0.89 0.52
CA SER A 57 -4.90 -0.02 1.60
C SER A 57 -5.60 0.70 2.74
N GLU A 58 -5.15 1.92 3.09
CA GLU A 58 -5.81 2.76 4.10
C GLU A 58 -7.13 3.34 3.60
N GLU A 59 -7.14 3.96 2.39
CA GLU A 59 -8.33 4.59 1.81
C GLU A 59 -9.51 3.63 1.65
N TYR A 60 -9.23 2.35 1.34
CA TYR A 60 -10.25 1.31 1.09
C TYR A 60 -10.34 0.22 2.16
N GLU A 61 -9.69 0.43 3.32
CA GLU A 61 -9.72 -0.48 4.47
C GLU A 61 -9.30 -1.92 4.12
N ILE A 62 -8.34 -2.06 3.19
CA ILE A 62 -7.80 -3.36 2.80
C ILE A 62 -6.64 -3.71 3.74
N PRO A 63 -6.63 -4.90 4.38
CA PRO A 63 -5.49 -5.31 5.17
C PRO A 63 -4.20 -5.28 4.34
N LYS A 64 -3.20 -4.48 4.76
CA LYS A 64 -1.96 -4.23 4.00
C LYS A 64 -1.33 -5.53 3.49
N TYR A 65 -1.19 -6.54 4.35
CA TYR A 65 -0.60 -7.82 3.96
C TYR A 65 -1.37 -8.52 2.82
N ILE A 66 -2.69 -8.39 2.74
CA ILE A 66 -3.49 -8.94 1.64
C ILE A 66 -3.17 -8.22 0.34
N PHE A 67 -3.15 -6.88 0.38
CA PHE A 67 -2.93 -6.08 -0.83
C PHE A 67 -1.51 -6.27 -1.38
N TYR A 68 -0.50 -6.34 -0.51
CA TYR A 68 0.86 -6.68 -0.88
C TYR A 68 1.03 -8.12 -1.40
N ASN A 69 0.35 -9.08 -0.79
CA ASN A 69 0.37 -10.47 -1.26
C ASN A 69 -0.27 -10.61 -2.65
N ILE A 70 -1.36 -9.90 -2.92
CA ILE A 70 -1.93 -9.83 -4.27
C ILE A 70 -0.91 -9.25 -5.25
N ALA A 71 -0.28 -8.12 -4.94
CA ALA A 71 0.75 -7.52 -5.79
C ALA A 71 1.92 -8.48 -6.07
N TYR A 72 2.34 -9.24 -5.06
CA TYR A 72 3.36 -10.28 -5.20
C TYR A 72 2.89 -11.40 -6.15
N LEU A 73 1.68 -11.91 -5.95
CA LEU A 73 1.14 -12.99 -6.77
C LEU A 73 0.91 -12.58 -8.24
N GLU A 74 0.57 -11.32 -8.50
CA GLU A 74 0.31 -10.83 -9.85
C GLU A 74 1.59 -10.48 -10.62
N THR A 75 2.53 -9.79 -9.98
CA THR A 75 3.73 -9.26 -10.66
C THR A 75 5.02 -9.42 -9.87
N THR A 76 5.06 -10.32 -8.90
CA THR A 76 6.22 -10.59 -8.04
C THR A 76 6.76 -9.35 -7.32
N TYR A 77 5.85 -8.43 -6.94
CA TYR A 77 6.25 -7.23 -6.20
C TYR A 77 6.81 -7.58 -4.82
N GLN A 78 8.06 -7.19 -4.57
CA GLN A 78 8.82 -7.53 -3.36
C GLN A 78 9.26 -6.29 -2.56
N GLY A 79 8.55 -5.17 -2.71
CA GLY A 79 8.85 -3.95 -1.98
C GLY A 79 9.45 -2.85 -2.84
N PRO A 80 9.80 -1.70 -2.21
CA PRO A 80 10.15 -0.49 -2.95
C PRO A 80 11.52 -0.52 -3.62
N PHE A 81 12.39 -1.49 -3.32
CA PHE A 81 13.79 -1.44 -3.73
C PHE A 81 14.15 -2.36 -4.90
N ASP A 82 13.51 -3.51 -5.03
CA ASP A 82 13.85 -4.50 -6.08
C ASP A 82 12.62 -5.03 -6.79
N TRP A 83 12.02 -4.18 -7.63
CA TRP A 83 10.94 -4.61 -8.49
C TRP A 83 11.09 -4.07 -9.91
N LYS A 84 11.24 -4.97 -10.85
CA LYS A 84 11.36 -4.64 -12.29
C LYS A 84 10.00 -4.80 -12.95
N TYR A 85 9.26 -3.71 -13.01
CA TYR A 85 7.96 -3.69 -13.66
C TYR A 85 8.10 -3.59 -15.17
N ASN A 86 7.55 -4.58 -15.88
CA ASN A 86 7.41 -4.54 -17.35
C ASN A 86 5.94 -4.31 -17.72
N HIS A 87 5.62 -3.07 -18.08
CA HIS A 87 4.27 -2.67 -18.48
C HIS A 87 3.80 -3.30 -19.81
N GLU A 88 4.68 -3.86 -20.64
CA GLU A 88 4.31 -4.54 -21.87
C GLU A 88 3.74 -5.94 -21.63
N ARG A 89 3.94 -6.51 -20.42
CA ARG A 89 3.39 -7.82 -20.08
C ARG A 89 1.88 -7.79 -19.92
N ILE A 90 1.20 -8.52 -20.80
CA ILE A 90 -0.24 -8.78 -20.76
C ILE A 90 -0.42 -10.26 -20.40
N SER A 91 -1.39 -10.60 -19.56
CA SER A 91 -1.71 -12.01 -19.27
C SER A 91 -2.40 -12.66 -20.47
N ASN A 92 -2.42 -13.99 -20.54
CA ASN A 92 -3.12 -14.73 -21.60
C ASN A 92 -4.63 -14.38 -21.65
N ALA A 93 -5.22 -13.98 -20.53
CA ALA A 93 -6.61 -13.54 -20.45
C ALA A 93 -6.81 -12.05 -20.79
N GLY A 94 -5.73 -11.29 -21.08
CA GLY A 94 -5.80 -9.86 -21.38
C GLY A 94 -5.75 -8.95 -20.17
N ALA A 95 -5.42 -9.46 -18.98
CA ALA A 95 -5.23 -8.65 -17.78
C ALA A 95 -3.92 -7.84 -17.85
N VAL A 96 -3.93 -6.60 -17.38
CA VAL A 96 -2.85 -5.62 -17.55
C VAL A 96 -2.51 -4.88 -16.25
N GLY A 97 -1.33 -4.29 -16.26
CA GLY A 97 -0.85 -3.45 -15.16
C GLY A 97 -0.24 -4.24 -14.01
N PRO A 98 0.22 -3.53 -12.97
CA PRO A 98 0.91 -4.14 -11.84
C PRO A 98 0.04 -5.09 -11.02
N MET A 99 -1.27 -4.86 -10.99
CA MET A 99 -2.24 -5.70 -10.28
C MET A 99 -2.99 -6.64 -11.22
N LYS A 100 -2.54 -6.80 -12.49
CA LYS A 100 -3.16 -7.70 -13.49
C LYS A 100 -4.68 -7.61 -13.56
N LEU A 101 -5.18 -6.38 -13.72
CA LEU A 101 -6.62 -6.14 -13.87
C LEU A 101 -7.11 -6.37 -15.30
N MET A 102 -8.28 -6.99 -15.40
CA MET A 102 -9.03 -7.02 -16.65
C MET A 102 -9.58 -5.63 -16.97
N PRO A 103 -9.47 -5.11 -18.22
CA PRO A 103 -10.00 -3.79 -18.59
C PRO A 103 -11.49 -3.59 -18.28
N ILE A 104 -12.27 -4.66 -18.32
CA ILE A 104 -13.71 -4.65 -17.99
C ILE A 104 -13.95 -4.21 -16.53
N ILE A 105 -13.03 -4.54 -15.61
CA ILE A 105 -13.12 -4.12 -14.21
C ILE A 105 -13.02 -2.59 -14.09
N ALA A 106 -12.12 -1.96 -14.84
CA ALA A 106 -12.00 -0.51 -14.86
C ALA A 106 -13.29 0.15 -15.39
N LYS A 107 -13.90 -0.44 -16.44
CA LYS A 107 -15.20 0.02 -16.95
C LYS A 107 -16.30 -0.08 -15.89
N ASP A 108 -16.38 -1.20 -15.18
CA ASP A 108 -17.36 -1.42 -14.11
C ASP A 108 -17.17 -0.48 -12.89
N ILE A 109 -15.92 -0.12 -12.58
CA ILE A 109 -15.59 0.76 -11.45
C ILE A 109 -15.83 2.24 -11.77
N TYR A 110 -15.58 2.67 -13.00
CA TYR A 110 -15.60 4.10 -13.36
C TYR A 110 -16.75 4.49 -14.31
N ASP A 111 -17.57 3.52 -14.69
CA ASP A 111 -18.64 3.71 -15.70
C ASP A 111 -18.16 4.37 -17.01
N LYS A 112 -16.90 4.11 -17.38
CA LYS A 112 -16.28 4.61 -18.61
C LYS A 112 -15.21 3.67 -19.12
N ASN A 113 -15.01 3.70 -20.43
CA ASN A 113 -13.91 2.94 -21.04
C ASN A 113 -12.56 3.60 -20.71
N ILE A 114 -11.68 2.84 -20.08
CA ILE A 114 -10.29 3.20 -19.88
C ILE A 114 -9.46 2.31 -20.80
N SER A 115 -8.59 2.91 -21.62
CA SER A 115 -7.78 2.14 -22.56
C SER A 115 -6.85 1.17 -21.83
N GLN A 116 -6.67 -0.01 -22.40
CA GLN A 116 -5.75 -1.03 -21.89
C GLN A 116 -4.32 -0.46 -21.74
N ASN A 117 -3.89 0.37 -22.70
CA ASN A 117 -2.59 1.03 -22.65
C ASN A 117 -2.44 1.94 -21.42
N LYS A 118 -3.48 2.72 -21.08
CA LYS A 118 -3.47 3.55 -19.87
C LYS A 118 -3.43 2.69 -18.62
N MET A 119 -4.24 1.64 -18.54
CA MET A 119 -4.28 0.73 -17.40
C MET A 119 -2.94 0.02 -17.14
N ARG A 120 -2.16 -0.30 -18.16
CA ARG A 120 -0.87 -0.98 -17.99
C ARG A 120 0.29 -0.05 -17.66
N LYS A 121 0.26 1.22 -18.10
CA LYS A 121 1.33 2.20 -17.90
C LYS A 121 1.16 3.05 -16.65
N ASP A 122 -0.06 3.30 -16.24
CA ASP A 122 -0.41 4.14 -15.09
C ASP A 122 -0.55 3.26 -13.84
N ILE A 123 0.53 3.17 -13.06
CA ILE A 123 0.60 2.36 -11.85
C ILE A 123 -0.47 2.80 -10.85
N GLU A 124 -0.61 4.11 -10.62
CA GLU A 124 -1.58 4.64 -9.65
C GLU A 124 -3.01 4.28 -10.04
N LEU A 125 -3.38 4.51 -11.30
CA LEU A 125 -4.70 4.15 -11.81
C LEU A 125 -4.99 2.66 -11.64
N ASN A 126 -4.02 1.79 -11.96
CA ASN A 126 -4.20 0.35 -11.88
C ASN A 126 -4.36 -0.11 -10.43
N VAL A 127 -3.50 0.34 -9.51
CA VAL A 127 -3.57 -0.01 -8.08
C VAL A 127 -4.84 0.54 -7.44
N LYS A 128 -5.21 1.80 -7.72
CA LYS A 128 -6.47 2.39 -7.23
C LYS A 128 -7.70 1.64 -7.71
N THR A 129 -7.71 1.23 -8.98
CA THR A 129 -8.82 0.43 -9.54
C THR A 129 -8.91 -0.93 -8.84
N SER A 130 -7.77 -1.58 -8.58
CA SER A 130 -7.71 -2.84 -7.82
C SER A 130 -8.27 -2.68 -6.42
N ALA A 131 -7.88 -1.62 -5.72
CA ALA A 131 -8.36 -1.34 -4.36
C ALA A 131 -9.88 -1.16 -4.33
N LYS A 132 -10.41 -0.34 -5.24
CA LYS A 132 -11.87 -0.16 -5.39
C LYS A 132 -12.59 -1.48 -5.67
N PHE A 133 -12.02 -2.31 -6.53
CA PHE A 133 -12.60 -3.60 -6.86
C PHE A 133 -12.58 -4.56 -5.66
N LEU A 134 -11.47 -4.65 -4.94
CA LEU A 134 -11.36 -5.46 -3.72
C LEU A 134 -12.35 -5.00 -2.65
N ALA A 135 -12.49 -3.70 -2.41
CA ALA A 135 -13.46 -3.15 -1.47
C ALA A 135 -14.92 -3.46 -1.89
N LYS A 136 -15.24 -3.34 -3.19
CA LYS A 136 -16.55 -3.74 -3.75
C LYS A 136 -16.83 -5.23 -3.51
N LEU A 137 -15.84 -6.10 -3.71
CA LEU A 137 -15.95 -7.52 -3.44
C LEU A 137 -16.11 -7.82 -1.95
N TYR A 138 -15.36 -7.12 -1.09
CA TYR A 138 -15.45 -7.30 0.35
C TYR A 138 -16.84 -6.88 0.88
N LYS A 139 -17.38 -5.78 0.38
CA LYS A 139 -18.77 -5.38 0.68
C LYS A 139 -19.78 -6.47 0.30
N ARG A 140 -19.50 -7.23 -0.77
CA ARG A 140 -20.38 -8.30 -1.25
C ARG A 140 -20.24 -9.60 -0.47
N TYR A 141 -19.03 -10.00 -0.11
CA TYR A 141 -18.74 -11.33 0.43
C TYR A 141 -18.42 -11.35 1.93
N GLY A 142 -17.97 -10.23 2.52
CA GLY A 142 -17.59 -10.12 3.93
C GLY A 142 -16.41 -11.01 4.37
N ASP A 143 -15.68 -11.60 3.41
CA ASP A 143 -14.63 -12.59 3.65
C ASP A 143 -13.48 -12.39 2.66
N TRP A 144 -12.29 -12.12 3.17
CA TRP A 144 -11.11 -11.85 2.34
C TRP A 144 -10.63 -13.05 1.54
N GLY A 145 -10.84 -14.27 2.02
CA GLY A 145 -10.53 -15.48 1.27
C GLY A 145 -11.38 -15.58 0.00
N LYS A 146 -12.70 -15.33 0.13
CA LYS A 146 -13.62 -15.28 -1.03
C LYS A 146 -13.28 -14.12 -1.97
N VAL A 147 -12.90 -12.97 -1.43
CA VAL A 147 -12.49 -11.80 -2.20
C VAL A 147 -11.27 -12.10 -3.04
N CYS A 148 -10.21 -12.64 -2.44
CA CYS A 148 -8.98 -13.00 -3.14
C CYS A 148 -9.21 -14.11 -4.18
N ALA A 149 -10.05 -15.11 -3.85
CA ALA A 149 -10.42 -16.16 -4.81
C ALA A 149 -11.16 -15.58 -6.02
N TYR A 150 -12.11 -14.68 -5.78
CA TYR A 150 -12.84 -14.01 -6.87
C TYR A 150 -11.93 -13.12 -7.71
N TYR A 151 -11.02 -12.38 -7.08
CA TYR A 151 -10.03 -11.55 -7.78
C TYR A 151 -9.23 -12.38 -8.79
N ASN A 152 -8.79 -13.56 -8.40
CA ASN A 152 -7.98 -14.45 -9.23
C ASN A 152 -8.78 -15.18 -10.32
N THR A 153 -9.98 -15.68 -10.00
CA THR A 153 -10.70 -16.63 -10.88
C THR A 153 -12.09 -16.17 -11.33
N GLY A 154 -12.60 -15.07 -10.78
CA GLY A 154 -14.00 -14.66 -10.96
C GLY A 154 -15.00 -15.52 -10.19
N LYS A 155 -14.53 -16.43 -9.30
CA LYS A 155 -15.38 -17.29 -8.46
C LYS A 155 -14.98 -17.18 -7.00
N PRO A 156 -15.92 -17.02 -6.04
CA PRO A 156 -15.59 -16.87 -4.62
C PRO A 156 -15.32 -18.23 -3.95
N ILE A 157 -14.57 -19.10 -4.60
CA ILE A 157 -14.21 -20.46 -4.15
C ILE A 157 -12.74 -20.44 -3.75
N LEU A 158 -12.48 -20.72 -2.47
CA LEU A 158 -11.14 -20.67 -1.89
C LEU A 158 -10.15 -21.56 -2.66
N ASN A 159 -9.06 -20.97 -3.12
CA ASN A 159 -7.98 -21.63 -3.87
C ASN A 159 -6.62 -21.30 -3.23
N ASP A 160 -5.54 -21.81 -3.78
CA ASP A 160 -4.19 -21.61 -3.23
C ASP A 160 -3.72 -20.16 -3.30
N TYR A 161 -4.12 -19.42 -4.34
CA TYR A 161 -3.89 -17.98 -4.43
C TYR A 161 -4.52 -17.24 -3.24
N ALA A 162 -5.79 -17.52 -2.97
CA ALA A 162 -6.50 -16.89 -1.87
C ALA A 162 -5.94 -17.30 -0.50
N ARG A 163 -5.59 -18.60 -0.32
CA ARG A 163 -4.93 -19.08 0.91
C ARG A 163 -3.60 -18.37 1.15
N TYR A 164 -2.79 -18.22 0.12
CA TYR A 164 -1.54 -17.47 0.23
C TYR A 164 -1.80 -16.01 0.61
N ALA A 165 -2.70 -15.33 -0.10
CA ALA A 165 -2.98 -13.91 0.11
C ALA A 165 -3.45 -13.61 1.55
N VAL A 166 -4.31 -14.45 2.15
CA VAL A 166 -4.87 -14.20 3.49
C VAL A 166 -3.99 -14.73 4.64
N ASN A 167 -3.15 -15.71 4.40
CA ASN A 167 -2.36 -16.34 5.46
C ASN A 167 -0.94 -15.80 5.60
N ASN A 168 -0.34 -15.26 4.53
CA ASN A 168 1.02 -14.74 4.57
C ASN A 168 1.05 -13.36 5.26
N LYS A 169 1.17 -13.36 6.59
CA LYS A 169 1.30 -12.13 7.39
C LYS A 169 2.69 -11.50 7.28
N ASN A 170 3.70 -12.29 6.95
CA ASN A 170 5.09 -11.84 6.84
C ASN A 170 5.44 -11.39 5.41
N TYR A 171 4.60 -10.57 4.83
CA TYR A 171 4.74 -10.11 3.43
C TYR A 171 6.01 -9.27 3.18
N LYS A 172 6.57 -8.64 4.23
CA LYS A 172 7.81 -7.84 4.15
C LYS A 172 9.09 -8.68 4.22
N SER A 173 9.01 -9.97 4.54
CA SER A 173 10.20 -10.81 4.71
C SER A 173 11.07 -10.97 3.45
N LYS A 174 10.52 -10.67 2.29
CA LYS A 174 11.21 -10.72 0.99
C LYS A 174 11.75 -9.35 0.55
N TRP A 175 11.51 -8.31 1.32
CA TRP A 175 12.04 -7.00 1.00
C TRP A 175 13.52 -6.98 1.31
N VAL A 176 14.32 -6.47 0.39
CA VAL A 176 15.73 -6.23 0.63
C VAL A 176 15.81 -5.02 1.55
N GLU A 177 16.21 -5.23 2.81
CA GLU A 177 16.59 -4.13 3.68
C GLU A 177 17.89 -3.56 3.11
N VAL A 178 17.81 -2.38 2.53
CA VAL A 178 19.02 -1.59 2.24
C VAL A 178 19.41 -0.98 3.57
N GLU A 179 20.45 -1.52 4.19
CA GLU A 179 21.14 -0.82 5.27
C GLU A 179 21.67 0.49 4.68
N LEU A 180 21.13 1.62 5.16
CA LEU A 180 21.56 2.98 4.85
C LEU A 180 22.70 3.35 5.79
#